data_3408d46a8990b4649e07898348837812
#
_entry.id   3408d46a8990b4649e07898348837812
#
_cell.length_a   1.000
_cell.length_b   1.000
_cell.length_c   1.000
_cell.angle_alpha   90.00
_cell.angle_beta   90.00
_cell.angle_gamma   90.00
#
_symmetry.space_group_name_H-M   'P 1'
#
loop_
_entity.id
_entity.type
_entity.pdbx_description
1 polymer ?
#
loop_
_entity_poly.entity_id
_entity_poly.type
_entity_poly.pdbx_seq_one_letter_code
_entity_poly.pdbx_strand_id
1 'polypeptide(L)'
;MASGFYGQYLDVEGVFKTEYDLIRRYREMALHPEVDSAIEDILCEAIVADQNDSPIQIDLENLKAGPKIKDIIRNEFQYIKEMLDFDKKAHEIFRNWYVDGRIYYHKVIDIEKPEEGIKELRYIDALKIKYVREQKKKGGANAIQYTPGNLSLIHI
;
A
#
# COMPACT_ATOMS: atom_id res chain seq x y z
N MET A 1 21.98 16.78 -19.01
CA MET A 1 21.95 15.82 -17.88
C MET A 1 20.80 16.23 -16.99
N ALA A 2 19.62 15.63 -17.16
CA ALA A 2 18.49 15.83 -16.25
C ALA A 2 18.49 14.64 -15.29
N SER A 3 19.11 14.83 -14.13
CA SER A 3 19.03 13.92 -13.01
C SER A 3 17.60 14.02 -12.46
N GLY A 4 16.81 12.97 -12.67
CA GLY A 4 15.44 12.90 -12.16
C GLY A 4 15.44 12.89 -10.64
N PHE A 5 15.05 13.98 -10.06
CA PHE A 5 14.78 14.14 -8.63
C PHE A 5 13.48 13.42 -8.25
N TYR A 6 13.50 12.10 -8.19
CA TYR A 6 12.38 11.33 -7.69
C TYR A 6 12.77 10.68 -6.36
N GLY A 7 12.12 11.13 -5.28
CA GLY A 7 12.26 10.54 -3.94
C GLY A 7 13.15 11.29 -2.97
N GLN A 8 13.51 12.55 -3.26
CA GLN A 8 14.16 13.42 -2.30
C GLN A 8 13.26 14.63 -2.02
N TYR A 9 12.95 14.85 -0.76
CA TYR A 9 12.22 16.02 -0.30
C TYR A 9 13.18 16.99 0.38
N LEU A 10 13.06 18.28 0.06
CA LEU A 10 13.79 19.34 0.78
C LEU A 10 13.06 19.60 2.11
N ASP A 11 13.77 19.48 3.21
CA ASP A 11 13.30 19.98 4.49
C ASP A 11 13.40 21.52 4.56
N VAL A 12 12.70 22.12 5.50
CA VAL A 12 12.74 23.57 5.77
C VAL A 12 14.18 24.06 6.04
N GLU A 13 15.06 23.15 6.47
CA GLU A 13 16.49 23.38 6.70
C GLU A 13 17.37 23.12 5.47
N GLY A 14 16.81 22.82 4.31
CA GLY A 14 17.56 22.55 3.07
C GLY A 14 18.24 21.20 2.98
N VAL A 15 17.94 20.27 3.88
CA VAL A 15 18.52 18.91 3.90
C VAL A 15 17.69 17.97 3.04
N PHE A 16 18.34 17.25 2.13
CA PHE A 16 17.70 16.18 1.35
C PHE A 16 17.44 14.97 2.24
N LYS A 17 16.17 14.57 2.39
CA LYS A 17 15.77 13.37 3.14
C LYS A 17 15.36 12.27 2.21
N THR A 18 15.75 11.04 2.55
CA THR A 18 15.28 9.83 1.86
C THR A 18 13.85 9.50 2.32
N GLU A 19 13.14 8.67 1.56
CA GLU A 19 11.83 8.15 1.99
C GLU A 19 11.92 7.43 3.34
N TYR A 20 13.02 6.71 3.57
CA TYR A 20 13.31 6.04 4.84
C TYR A 20 13.35 7.03 6.02
N ASP A 21 14.06 8.16 5.87
CA ASP A 21 14.19 9.17 6.90
C ASP A 21 12.84 9.84 7.19
N LEU A 22 12.02 10.06 6.16
CA LEU A 22 10.68 10.63 6.31
C LEU A 22 9.74 9.70 7.10
N ILE A 23 9.73 8.40 6.76
CA ILE A 23 8.89 7.42 7.48
C ILE A 23 9.30 7.34 8.95
N ARG A 24 10.61 7.28 9.24
CA ARG A 24 11.10 7.31 10.62
C ARG A 24 10.62 8.52 11.38
N ARG A 25 10.75 9.70 10.77
CA ARG A 25 10.30 10.96 11.39
C ARG A 25 8.80 10.99 11.64
N TYR A 26 7.99 10.50 10.70
CA TYR A 26 6.54 10.42 10.88
C TYR A 26 6.16 9.48 12.02
N ARG A 27 6.84 8.33 12.12
CA ARG A 27 6.63 7.40 13.23
C ARG A 27 7.07 7.99 14.57
N GLU A 28 8.19 8.72 14.61
CA GLU A 28 8.64 9.44 15.81
C GLU A 28 7.63 10.52 16.22
N MET A 29 7.10 11.30 15.27
CA MET A 29 6.06 12.31 15.53
C MET A 29 4.77 11.67 16.04
N ALA A 30 4.37 10.53 15.51
CA ALA A 30 3.17 9.80 15.92
C ALA A 30 3.25 9.23 17.36
N LEU A 31 4.44 9.26 18.00
CA LEU A 31 4.60 8.88 19.41
C LEU A 31 4.32 10.03 20.38
N HIS A 32 4.19 11.27 19.89
CA HIS A 32 3.82 12.40 20.75
C HIS A 32 2.34 12.29 21.12
N PRO A 33 1.98 12.45 22.42
CA PRO A 33 0.62 12.23 22.90
C PRO A 33 -0.46 13.02 22.17
N GLU A 34 -0.18 14.26 21.82
CA GLU A 34 -1.12 15.15 21.13
C GLU A 34 -1.35 14.68 19.68
N VAL A 35 -0.29 14.21 19.01
CA VAL A 35 -0.35 13.69 17.64
C VAL A 35 -1.03 12.32 17.62
N ASP A 36 -0.66 11.47 18.57
CA ASP A 36 -1.26 10.14 18.73
C ASP A 36 -2.77 10.23 18.97
N SER A 37 -3.20 11.12 19.88
CA SER A 37 -4.62 11.37 20.14
C SER A 37 -5.37 11.83 18.89
N ALA A 38 -4.78 12.75 18.12
CA ALA A 38 -5.40 13.24 16.88
C ALA A 38 -5.47 12.13 15.81
N ILE A 39 -4.47 11.25 15.74
CA ILE A 39 -4.50 10.09 14.84
C ILE A 39 -5.60 9.12 15.27
N GLU A 40 -5.73 8.82 16.56
CA GLU A 40 -6.79 7.94 17.08
C GLU A 40 -8.20 8.50 16.80
N ASP A 41 -8.41 9.80 16.94
CA ASP A 41 -9.68 10.45 16.60
C ASP A 41 -10.01 10.23 15.10
N ILE A 42 -9.04 10.44 14.22
CA ILE A 42 -9.20 10.21 12.77
C ILE A 42 -9.51 8.73 12.47
N LEU A 43 -8.83 7.81 13.16
CA LEU A 43 -9.04 6.37 13.02
C LEU A 43 -10.45 5.96 13.44
N CYS A 44 -10.91 6.47 14.57
CA CYS A 44 -12.26 6.19 15.07
C CYS A 44 -13.36 6.72 14.15
N GLU A 45 -13.12 7.84 13.48
CA GLU A 45 -14.06 8.38 12.49
C GLU A 45 -14.02 7.66 11.15
N ALA A 46 -12.82 7.22 10.72
CA ALA A 46 -12.64 6.57 9.42
C ALA A 46 -13.03 5.09 9.42
N ILE A 47 -12.77 4.40 10.53
CA ILE A 47 -13.04 2.96 10.69
C ILE A 47 -14.12 2.77 11.73
N VAL A 48 -15.35 2.97 11.30
CA VAL A 48 -16.52 2.71 12.16
C VAL A 48 -16.87 1.24 12.04
N ALA A 49 -16.64 0.48 13.11
CA ALA A 49 -17.11 -0.89 13.24
C ALA A 49 -18.36 -0.90 14.11
N ASP A 50 -19.51 -1.13 13.55
CA ASP A 50 -20.71 -1.51 14.33
C ASP A 50 -20.68 -3.04 14.53
N GLN A 51 -21.36 -3.51 15.60
CA GLN A 51 -21.35 -4.95 15.95
C GLN A 51 -21.92 -5.86 14.84
N ASN A 52 -22.64 -5.28 13.89
CA ASN A 52 -23.30 -6.01 12.80
C ASN A 52 -22.79 -5.66 11.39
N ASP A 53 -21.95 -4.62 11.25
CA ASP A 53 -21.50 -4.15 9.95
C ASP A 53 -19.98 -4.18 9.84
N SER A 54 -19.50 -4.67 8.69
CA SER A 54 -18.10 -4.59 8.33
C SER A 54 -17.69 -3.13 8.10
N PRO A 55 -16.48 -2.70 8.51
CA PRO A 55 -15.99 -1.34 8.32
C PRO A 55 -15.86 -0.94 6.84
N ILE A 56 -15.91 -1.91 5.93
CA ILE A 56 -15.91 -1.67 4.48
C ILE A 56 -16.96 -2.53 3.79
N GLN A 57 -17.58 -1.96 2.77
CA GLN A 57 -18.58 -2.64 1.94
C GLN A 57 -18.32 -2.33 0.46
N ILE A 58 -18.72 -3.26 -0.43
CA ILE A 58 -18.66 -3.03 -1.86
C ILE A 58 -20.05 -2.66 -2.39
N ASP A 59 -20.16 -1.50 -3.03
CA ASP A 59 -21.35 -1.09 -3.76
C ASP A 59 -21.22 -1.45 -5.25
N LEU A 60 -22.14 -2.28 -5.73
CA LEU A 60 -22.24 -2.71 -7.13
C LEU A 60 -23.54 -2.25 -7.81
N GLU A 61 -24.29 -1.32 -7.21
CA GLU A 61 -25.59 -0.89 -7.75
C GLU A 61 -25.42 -0.27 -9.12
N ASN A 62 -24.45 0.62 -9.26
CA ASN A 62 -24.18 1.36 -10.50
C ASN A 62 -23.36 0.56 -11.54
N LEU A 63 -22.91 -0.64 -11.21
CA LEU A 63 -22.15 -1.49 -12.13
C LEU A 63 -23.09 -2.12 -13.16
N LYS A 64 -22.90 -1.78 -14.44
CA LYS A 64 -23.64 -2.38 -15.58
C LYS A 64 -23.10 -3.77 -15.91
N ALA A 65 -23.33 -4.75 -15.02
CA ALA A 65 -22.94 -6.13 -15.20
C ALA A 65 -24.06 -7.06 -14.78
N GLY A 66 -24.06 -8.28 -15.35
CA GLY A 66 -25.03 -9.32 -15.00
C GLY A 66 -24.86 -9.82 -13.57
N PRO A 67 -25.91 -10.43 -12.97
CA PRO A 67 -25.88 -10.91 -11.60
C PRO A 67 -24.69 -11.82 -11.28
N LYS A 68 -24.37 -12.77 -12.16
CA LYS A 68 -23.22 -13.67 -11.99
C LYS A 68 -21.88 -12.94 -11.83
N ILE A 69 -21.67 -11.86 -12.58
CA ILE A 69 -20.43 -11.07 -12.50
C ILE A 69 -20.40 -10.32 -11.18
N LYS A 70 -21.52 -9.76 -10.75
CA LYS A 70 -21.63 -9.08 -9.45
C LYS A 70 -21.35 -10.03 -8.29
N ASP A 71 -21.82 -11.27 -8.37
CA ASP A 71 -21.57 -12.26 -7.32
C ASP A 71 -20.11 -12.71 -7.28
N ILE A 72 -19.47 -12.87 -8.44
CA ILE A 72 -18.02 -13.14 -8.50
C ILE A 72 -17.23 -12.00 -7.83
N ILE A 73 -17.55 -10.74 -8.14
CA ILE A 73 -16.87 -9.58 -7.57
C ILE A 73 -17.07 -9.53 -6.04
N ARG A 74 -18.28 -9.82 -5.54
CA ARG A 74 -18.52 -9.88 -4.08
C ARG A 74 -17.69 -10.96 -3.40
N ASN A 75 -17.63 -12.16 -4.01
CA ASN A 75 -16.87 -13.27 -3.46
C ASN A 75 -15.37 -12.97 -3.44
N GLU A 76 -14.81 -12.40 -4.51
CA GLU A 76 -13.40 -11.98 -4.55
C GLU A 76 -13.09 -10.87 -3.55
N PHE A 77 -13.98 -9.89 -3.40
CA PHE A 77 -13.84 -8.85 -2.39
C PHE A 77 -13.83 -9.44 -0.97
N GLN A 78 -14.76 -10.34 -0.68
CA GLN A 78 -14.82 -11.00 0.62
C GLN A 78 -13.57 -11.84 0.88
N TYR A 79 -13.07 -12.56 -0.13
CA TYR A 79 -11.84 -13.34 -0.04
C TYR A 79 -10.62 -12.48 0.28
N ILE A 80 -10.46 -11.33 -0.38
CA ILE A 80 -9.37 -10.38 -0.09
C ILE A 80 -9.51 -9.82 1.34
N LYS A 81 -10.73 -9.49 1.75
CA LYS A 81 -11.02 -8.97 3.09
C LYS A 81 -10.63 -9.98 4.18
N GLU A 82 -10.94 -11.25 3.97
CA GLU A 82 -10.55 -12.34 4.86
C GLU A 82 -9.03 -12.57 4.90
N MET A 83 -8.35 -12.54 3.74
CA MET A 83 -6.89 -12.63 3.69
C MET A 83 -6.18 -11.52 4.48
N LEU A 84 -6.77 -10.33 4.51
CA LEU A 84 -6.26 -9.20 5.29
C LEU A 84 -6.65 -9.28 6.77
N ASP A 85 -7.57 -10.18 7.13
CA ASP A 85 -8.25 -10.19 8.44
C ASP A 85 -8.81 -8.79 8.77
N PHE A 86 -9.39 -8.13 7.72
CA PHE A 86 -9.64 -6.70 7.73
C PHE A 86 -10.63 -6.29 8.84
N ASP A 87 -11.65 -7.10 9.12
CA ASP A 87 -12.64 -6.78 10.14
C ASP A 87 -12.02 -6.63 11.54
N LYS A 88 -10.89 -7.32 11.80
CA LYS A 88 -10.16 -7.20 13.08
C LYS A 88 -9.00 -6.23 13.02
N LYS A 89 -8.36 -6.09 11.85
CA LYS A 89 -7.11 -5.34 11.68
C LYS A 89 -7.29 -3.99 10.98
N ALA A 90 -8.53 -3.58 10.69
CA ALA A 90 -8.79 -2.34 9.94
C ALA A 90 -8.11 -1.12 10.56
N HIS A 91 -8.19 -0.95 11.89
CA HIS A 91 -7.52 0.13 12.60
C HIS A 91 -6.00 0.10 12.44
N GLU A 92 -5.37 -1.07 12.63
CA GLU A 92 -3.93 -1.23 12.48
C GLU A 92 -3.49 -0.96 11.04
N ILE A 93 -4.20 -1.51 10.05
CA ILE A 93 -3.92 -1.32 8.63
C ILE A 93 -4.02 0.16 8.25
N PHE A 94 -5.09 0.83 8.67
CA PHE A 94 -5.31 2.24 8.37
C PHE A 94 -4.27 3.11 9.08
N ARG A 95 -3.96 2.86 10.37
CA ARG A 95 -2.94 3.58 11.12
C ARG A 95 -1.58 3.49 10.45
N ASN A 96 -1.15 2.29 10.08
CA ASN A 96 0.12 2.08 9.39
C ASN A 96 0.19 2.85 8.07
N TRP A 97 -0.90 2.80 7.27
CA TRP A 97 -0.99 3.57 6.04
C TRP A 97 -0.98 5.08 6.29
N TYR A 98 -1.73 5.55 7.29
CA TYR A 98 -1.87 6.97 7.59
C TYR A 98 -0.55 7.59 8.06
N VAL A 99 0.16 6.92 8.98
CA VAL A 99 1.43 7.40 9.53
C VAL A 99 2.56 7.30 8.51
N ASP A 100 2.71 6.17 7.82
CA ASP A 100 3.80 5.95 6.87
C ASP A 100 3.54 6.59 5.49
N GLY A 101 2.28 6.99 5.18
CA GLY A 101 1.84 7.46 3.88
C GLY A 101 1.83 6.36 2.80
N ARG A 102 2.06 5.11 3.18
CA ARG A 102 2.12 3.93 2.31
C ARG A 102 1.95 2.64 3.09
N ILE A 103 1.49 1.60 2.41
CA ILE A 103 1.42 0.26 2.96
C ILE A 103 1.81 -0.75 1.88
N TYR A 104 2.49 -1.81 2.27
CA TYR A 104 3.01 -2.81 1.34
C TYR A 104 2.60 -4.22 1.76
N TYR A 105 2.17 -4.99 0.78
CA TYR A 105 1.89 -6.40 0.94
C TYR A 105 2.62 -7.23 -0.12
N HIS A 106 3.27 -8.29 0.32
CA HIS A 106 3.78 -9.31 -0.56
C HIS A 106 2.66 -10.27 -0.92
N LYS A 107 2.34 -10.37 -2.21
CA LYS A 107 1.38 -11.33 -2.74
C LYS A 107 2.06 -12.68 -2.92
N VAL A 108 1.63 -13.66 -2.14
CA VAL A 108 2.10 -15.04 -2.30
C VAL A 108 1.18 -15.75 -3.29
N ILE A 109 1.76 -16.25 -4.37
CA ILE A 109 1.07 -16.96 -5.45
C ILE A 109 1.73 -18.32 -5.61
N ASP A 110 0.94 -19.37 -5.86
CA ASP A 110 1.47 -20.67 -6.24
C ASP A 110 2.06 -20.59 -7.65
N ILE A 111 3.36 -20.87 -7.78
CA ILE A 111 4.08 -20.80 -9.07
C ILE A 111 3.63 -21.92 -10.01
N GLU A 112 3.23 -23.07 -9.46
CA GLU A 112 2.76 -24.21 -10.26
C GLU A 112 1.32 -24.04 -10.74
N LYS A 113 0.53 -23.22 -10.01
CA LYS A 113 -0.89 -22.98 -10.29
C LYS A 113 -1.26 -21.50 -10.13
N PRO A 114 -0.70 -20.61 -10.95
CA PRO A 114 -0.93 -19.17 -10.82
C PRO A 114 -2.39 -18.76 -11.05
N GLU A 115 -3.16 -19.59 -11.75
CA GLU A 115 -4.61 -19.39 -11.98
C GLU A 115 -5.46 -19.51 -10.70
N GLU A 116 -4.94 -20.13 -9.65
CA GLU A 116 -5.62 -20.17 -8.34
C GLU A 116 -5.57 -18.82 -7.59
N GLY A 117 -4.85 -17.82 -8.13
CA GLY A 117 -4.80 -16.46 -7.62
C GLY A 117 -3.87 -16.28 -6.40
N ILE A 118 -4.16 -15.27 -5.60
CA ILE A 118 -3.36 -14.91 -4.43
C ILE A 118 -3.72 -15.85 -3.28
N LYS A 119 -2.71 -16.50 -2.68
CA LYS A 119 -2.89 -17.40 -1.54
C LYS A 119 -2.76 -16.70 -0.20
N GLU A 120 -1.94 -15.65 -0.14
CA GLU A 120 -1.66 -14.93 1.09
C GLU A 120 -1.22 -13.49 0.78
N LEU A 121 -1.57 -12.57 1.66
CA LEU A 121 -1.08 -11.19 1.68
C LEU A 121 -0.23 -10.98 2.93
N ARG A 122 1.09 -10.91 2.77
CA ARG A 122 2.03 -10.66 3.88
C ARG A 122 2.33 -9.18 3.98
N TYR A 123 2.01 -8.58 5.10
CA TYR A 123 2.42 -7.21 5.39
C TYR A 123 3.94 -7.09 5.40
N ILE A 124 4.45 -6.03 4.79
CA ILE A 124 5.87 -5.69 4.80
C ILE A 124 6.02 -4.28 5.33
N ASP A 125 6.88 -4.13 6.35
CA ASP A 125 7.21 -2.81 6.91
C ASP A 125 7.79 -1.89 5.81
N ALA A 126 7.27 -0.67 5.73
CA ALA A 126 7.67 0.31 4.73
C ALA A 126 9.17 0.67 4.80
N LEU A 127 9.80 0.55 5.97
CA LEU A 127 11.24 0.76 6.14
C LEU A 127 12.10 -0.35 5.51
N LYS A 128 11.53 -1.52 5.23
CA LYS A 128 12.21 -2.66 4.61
C LYS A 128 12.09 -2.68 3.08
N ILE A 129 11.44 -1.69 2.49
CA ILE A 129 11.22 -1.61 1.05
C ILE A 129 11.93 -0.42 0.46
N LYS A 130 12.64 -0.64 -0.63
CA LYS A 130 13.23 0.41 -1.44
C LYS A 130 12.82 0.23 -2.90
N TYR A 131 12.34 1.32 -3.52
CA TYR A 131 12.11 1.32 -4.95
C TYR A 131 13.42 1.44 -5.70
N VAL A 132 13.71 0.46 -6.57
CA VAL A 132 14.84 0.51 -7.50
C VAL A 132 14.30 0.66 -8.91
N ARG A 133 14.65 1.75 -9.57
CA ARG A 133 14.37 1.95 -11.00
C ARG A 133 15.59 1.53 -11.81
N GLU A 134 15.49 0.40 -12.47
CA GLU A 134 16.49 0.00 -13.45
C GLU A 134 16.18 0.63 -14.81
N GLN A 135 17.07 1.48 -15.30
CA GLN A 135 17.06 1.92 -16.69
C GLN A 135 17.73 0.84 -17.55
N LYS A 136 16.96 0.00 -18.22
CA LYS A 136 17.51 -0.85 -19.27
C LYS A 136 17.86 0.02 -20.47
N LYS A 137 19.15 0.26 -20.68
CA LYS A 137 19.66 0.79 -21.96
C LYS A 137 19.42 -0.27 -23.03
N LYS A 138 18.38 -0.12 -23.86
CA LYS A 138 18.30 -0.84 -25.12
C LYS A 138 19.38 -0.28 -26.03
N GLY A 139 20.31 -1.11 -26.46
CA GLY A 139 21.35 -0.74 -27.38
C GLY A 139 20.78 -0.14 -28.66
N GLY A 140 21.26 1.06 -29.02
CA GLY A 140 20.94 1.76 -30.24
C GLY A 140 20.13 3.03 -30.00
N ALA A 141 20.84 4.18 -30.21
CA ALA A 141 20.32 5.53 -30.45
C ALA A 141 19.01 5.96 -29.71
N ASN A 142 19.19 6.75 -28.66
CA ASN A 142 18.28 7.81 -28.19
C ASN A 142 16.80 7.53 -27.88
N ALA A 143 16.39 6.34 -27.52
CA ALA A 143 15.04 6.10 -27.01
C ALA A 143 15.08 5.66 -25.54
N ILE A 144 14.77 6.58 -24.62
CA ILE A 144 14.43 6.26 -23.24
C ILE A 144 13.01 5.69 -23.27
N GLN A 145 12.89 4.38 -23.38
CA GLN A 145 11.60 3.72 -23.20
C GLN A 145 11.43 3.40 -21.71
N TYR A 146 10.47 4.07 -21.06
CA TYR A 146 10.00 3.68 -19.75
C TYR A 146 9.23 2.36 -19.87
N THR A 147 9.89 1.26 -19.60
CA THR A 147 9.19 0.02 -19.28
C THR A 147 8.83 0.09 -17.79
N PRO A 148 7.57 -0.18 -17.38
CA PRO A 148 7.26 -0.38 -15.97
C PRO A 148 8.16 -1.54 -15.50
N GLY A 149 9.19 -1.20 -14.73
CA GLY A 149 10.19 -2.16 -14.30
C GLY A 149 9.58 -3.18 -13.37
N ASN A 150 10.03 -4.41 -13.46
CA ASN A 150 9.83 -5.40 -12.43
C ASN A 150 10.24 -4.76 -11.09
N LEU A 151 9.30 -4.65 -10.17
CA LEU A 151 9.56 -4.27 -8.78
C LEU A 151 10.39 -5.40 -8.17
N SER A 152 11.70 -5.27 -8.20
CA SER A 152 12.55 -6.14 -7.40
C SER A 152 12.54 -5.61 -5.97
N LEU A 153 11.90 -6.37 -5.09
CA LEU A 153 11.96 -6.19 -3.64
C LEU A 153 13.36 -6.54 -3.18
N ILE A 154 14.15 -5.55 -2.80
CA ILE A 154 15.40 -5.79 -2.08
C ILE A 154 15.07 -5.75 -0.59
N HIS A 155 15.14 -6.91 0.06
CA HIS A 155 15.21 -6.99 1.52
C HIS A 155 16.57 -6.43 1.96
N ILE A 156 16.53 -5.37 2.76
CA ILE A 156 17.69 -4.85 3.48
C ILE A 156 17.73 -5.50 4.85
#